data_3cba323c8126301f4aa0a82b8a603daa
#
_entry.id   3cba323c8126301f4aa0a82b8a603daa
#
_cell.length_a   1.000
_cell.length_b   1.000
_cell.length_c   1.000
_cell.angle_alpha   90.00
_cell.angle_beta   90.00
_cell.angle_gamma   90.00
#
_symmetry.space_group_name_H-M   'P 1'
#
loop_
_entity.id
_entity.type
_entity.pdbx_description
1 polymer ?
#
loop_
_entity_poly.entity_id
_entity_poly.type
_entity_poly.pdbx_seq_one_letter_code
_entity_poly.pdbx_strand_id
1 'polypeptide(L)'
;MGSEMCIRDRDRKVVAGYTWLGYDQGKIAASPLIAAVPFGMEPWEYSAWWYNGGGREITESLYVKYEIHPIFCGMTGPETAGWFRERINSLDDVKGLKIRFAGLGGQIIERLGASVTMLPGGEIFQALEKGAIDATEFALPIVDQALGFSDVAKYNYYPGWHQPFTSSHLVINLDTWKSLTRSDKAIIEMGCTAAVTRNLAHAEAVQGEIIANFDQVGVSAERLPLNLLKELKKVATQVIEEEAQRDADFAAVLASQKKFLANYEYWKSLAYLPRNFDEL
;
A
#
# COMPACT_ATOMS: atom_id res chain seq x y z
N MET A 1 14.04 3.77 5.00
CA MET A 1 14.62 2.64 4.22
C MET A 1 14.37 2.74 2.71
N GLY A 2 13.18 3.09 2.21
CA GLY A 2 12.88 3.16 0.78
C GLY A 2 13.75 4.14 -0.02
N SER A 3 13.84 5.40 0.44
CA SER A 3 14.63 6.42 -0.26
C SER A 3 16.13 6.13 -0.33
N GLU A 4 16.68 5.43 0.66
CA GLU A 4 18.08 4.97 0.64
C GLU A 4 18.29 3.82 -0.32
N MET A 5 17.28 2.94 -0.51
CA MET A 5 17.40 1.81 -1.42
C MET A 5 17.49 2.26 -2.86
N CYS A 6 16.61 3.17 -3.31
CA CYS A 6 16.69 3.75 -4.66
C CYS A 6 18.02 4.47 -4.94
N ILE A 7 18.60 5.19 -3.94
CA ILE A 7 19.93 5.82 -4.09
C ILE A 7 21.01 4.74 -4.22
N ARG A 8 20.97 3.72 -3.37
CA ARG A 8 21.97 2.63 -3.39
C ARG A 8 21.95 1.86 -4.69
N ASP A 9 20.76 1.63 -5.25
CA ASP A 9 20.58 0.96 -6.54
C ASP A 9 21.11 1.83 -7.69
N ARG A 10 20.81 3.14 -7.69
CA ARG A 10 21.36 4.10 -8.65
C ARG A 10 22.87 4.18 -8.58
N ASP A 11 23.43 4.27 -7.37
CA ASP A 11 24.87 4.42 -7.14
C ASP A 11 25.61 3.06 -7.25
N ARG A 12 24.92 2.00 -7.71
CA ARG A 12 25.44 0.63 -7.89
C ARG A 12 26.01 0.00 -6.61
N LYS A 13 25.58 0.47 -5.44
CA LYS A 13 25.92 -0.17 -4.16
C LYS A 13 25.14 -1.47 -3.95
N VAL A 14 23.97 -1.57 -4.57
CA VAL A 14 23.21 -2.79 -4.82
C VAL A 14 22.76 -2.77 -6.28
N VAL A 15 22.62 -3.95 -6.90
CA VAL A 15 22.20 -4.08 -8.30
C VAL A 15 20.70 -4.21 -8.45
N ALA A 16 20.02 -4.73 -7.44
CA ALA A 16 18.57 -4.88 -7.39
C ALA A 16 18.07 -4.89 -5.95
N GLY A 17 16.80 -4.56 -5.76
CA GLY A 17 16.13 -4.60 -4.46
C GLY A 17 14.65 -4.93 -4.62
N TYR A 18 14.05 -5.51 -3.61
CA TYR A 18 12.60 -5.74 -3.55
C TYR A 18 12.00 -4.74 -2.56
N THR A 19 11.02 -3.95 -3.01
CA THR A 19 10.51 -2.83 -2.22
C THR A 19 9.06 -2.50 -2.53
N TRP A 20 8.41 -1.82 -1.60
CA TRP A 20 7.18 -1.08 -1.81
C TRP A 20 7.52 0.32 -2.32
N LEU A 21 7.08 0.67 -3.52
CA LEU A 21 7.46 1.96 -4.15
C LEU A 21 6.94 3.19 -3.41
N GLY A 22 5.91 3.05 -2.57
CA GLY A 22 5.40 4.15 -1.75
C GLY A 22 6.45 4.79 -0.82
N TYR A 23 7.51 4.08 -0.49
CA TYR A 23 8.62 4.65 0.29
C TYR A 23 9.42 5.72 -0.47
N ASP A 24 9.29 5.79 -1.78
CA ASP A 24 9.99 6.77 -2.61
C ASP A 24 9.29 8.14 -2.64
N GLN A 25 8.13 8.29 -1.99
CA GLN A 25 7.29 9.51 -2.02
C GLN A 25 8.07 10.81 -1.81
N GLY A 26 9.08 10.81 -0.94
CA GLY A 26 9.90 12.00 -0.68
C GLY A 26 10.78 12.46 -1.86
N LYS A 27 10.90 11.63 -2.91
CA LYS A 27 11.68 11.92 -4.13
C LYS A 27 10.83 11.83 -5.38
N ILE A 28 9.91 10.89 -5.41
CA ILE A 28 9.04 10.57 -6.53
C ILE A 28 7.61 10.71 -6.01
N ALA A 29 7.07 11.91 -6.08
CA ALA A 29 5.75 12.23 -5.53
C ALA A 29 4.64 11.27 -6.02
N ALA A 30 4.74 10.79 -7.26
CA ALA A 30 3.80 9.86 -7.86
C ALA A 30 3.94 8.40 -7.41
N SER A 31 5.01 8.03 -6.71
CA SER A 31 5.29 6.63 -6.34
C SER A 31 4.20 5.97 -5.48
N PRO A 32 3.52 6.66 -4.55
CA PRO A 32 2.42 6.07 -3.80
C PRO A 32 1.24 5.62 -4.67
N LEU A 33 0.97 6.32 -5.78
CA LEU A 33 -0.11 5.93 -6.70
C LEU A 33 0.16 4.57 -7.38
N ILE A 34 1.42 4.20 -7.53
CA ILE A 34 1.84 2.92 -8.10
C ILE A 34 1.79 1.83 -7.03
N ALA A 35 2.03 2.20 -5.80
CA ALA A 35 2.16 1.26 -4.68
C ALA A 35 0.81 0.85 -4.07
N ALA A 36 -0.06 1.82 -3.80
CA ALA A 36 -1.45 1.67 -3.36
C ALA A 36 -2.12 3.05 -3.28
N VAL A 37 -3.39 3.12 -3.62
CA VAL A 37 -4.16 4.38 -3.55
C VAL A 37 -5.26 4.24 -2.50
N PRO A 38 -5.35 5.16 -1.53
CA PRO A 38 -6.44 5.15 -0.56
C PRO A 38 -7.82 5.13 -1.25
N PHE A 39 -8.68 4.18 -0.87
CA PHE A 39 -9.99 3.93 -1.51
C PHE A 39 -9.91 3.67 -3.03
N GLY A 40 -8.76 3.23 -3.52
CA GLY A 40 -8.48 3.02 -4.94
C GLY A 40 -8.88 1.64 -5.46
N MET A 41 -8.11 1.16 -6.42
CA MET A 41 -8.31 -0.12 -7.09
C MET A 41 -8.26 -1.30 -6.13
N GLU A 42 -8.97 -2.37 -6.48
CA GLU A 42 -8.77 -3.69 -5.90
C GLU A 42 -7.61 -4.43 -6.61
N PRO A 43 -7.07 -5.53 -6.05
CA PRO A 43 -5.87 -6.19 -6.59
C PRO A 43 -5.96 -6.55 -8.07
N TRP A 44 -7.10 -7.10 -8.52
CA TRP A 44 -7.32 -7.49 -9.93
C TRP A 44 -7.48 -6.28 -10.84
N GLU A 45 -8.06 -5.18 -10.37
CA GLU A 45 -8.19 -3.93 -11.12
C GLU A 45 -6.81 -3.32 -11.37
N TYR A 46 -5.96 -3.30 -10.33
CA TYR A 46 -4.59 -2.85 -10.45
C TYR A 46 -3.78 -3.74 -11.40
N SER A 47 -3.91 -5.06 -11.29
CA SER A 47 -3.24 -5.98 -12.22
C SER A 47 -3.67 -5.74 -13.66
N ALA A 48 -4.96 -5.51 -13.91
CA ALA A 48 -5.47 -5.21 -15.23
C ALA A 48 -4.94 -3.86 -15.76
N TRP A 49 -4.90 -2.83 -14.90
CA TRP A 49 -4.30 -1.54 -15.23
C TRP A 49 -2.80 -1.68 -15.54
N TRP A 50 -2.07 -2.42 -14.71
CA TRP A 50 -0.63 -2.62 -14.88
C TRP A 50 -0.29 -3.26 -16.22
N TYR A 51 -0.93 -4.39 -16.55
CA TYR A 51 -0.58 -5.17 -17.72
C TYR A 51 -1.23 -4.68 -19.03
N ASN A 52 -2.39 -4.01 -18.96
CA ASN A 52 -3.19 -3.67 -20.14
C ASN A 52 -3.74 -2.24 -20.12
N GLY A 53 -3.58 -1.49 -19.04
CA GLY A 53 -4.09 -0.13 -18.87
C GLY A 53 -3.03 0.96 -18.95
N GLY A 54 -1.77 0.60 -19.31
CA GLY A 54 -0.66 1.55 -19.40
C GLY A 54 0.10 1.75 -18.09
N GLY A 55 -0.20 0.95 -17.05
CA GLY A 55 0.44 1.07 -15.74
C GLY A 55 1.93 0.78 -15.76
N ARG A 56 2.33 -0.27 -16.48
CA ARG A 56 3.73 -0.64 -16.66
C ARG A 56 4.53 0.49 -17.33
N GLU A 57 4.06 0.94 -18.48
CA GLU A 57 4.76 1.94 -19.31
C GLU A 57 4.92 3.27 -18.58
N ILE A 58 3.88 3.73 -17.88
CA ILE A 58 3.95 4.99 -17.14
C ILE A 58 4.89 4.87 -15.94
N THR A 59 4.91 3.72 -15.25
CA THR A 59 5.82 3.46 -14.13
C THR A 59 7.27 3.36 -14.59
N GLU A 60 7.56 2.62 -15.65
CA GLU A 60 8.90 2.54 -16.24
C GLU A 60 9.39 3.93 -16.68
N SER A 61 8.53 4.72 -17.33
CA SER A 61 8.85 6.09 -17.76
C SER A 61 9.14 7.03 -16.58
N LEU A 62 8.44 6.85 -15.46
CA LEU A 62 8.69 7.61 -14.24
C LEU A 62 10.05 7.26 -13.63
N TYR A 63 10.36 5.97 -13.47
CA TYR A 63 11.54 5.50 -12.77
C TYR A 63 12.83 5.56 -13.59
N VAL A 64 12.73 5.56 -14.92
CA VAL A 64 13.91 5.72 -15.78
C VAL A 64 14.65 7.04 -15.53
N LYS A 65 13.97 8.09 -15.10
CA LYS A 65 14.56 9.39 -14.70
C LYS A 65 15.52 9.25 -13.52
N TYR A 66 15.37 8.16 -12.75
CA TYR A 66 16.16 7.85 -11.57
C TYR A 66 17.14 6.69 -11.78
N GLU A 67 17.35 6.29 -13.06
CA GLU A 67 18.23 5.19 -13.45
C GLU A 67 17.82 3.82 -12.88
N ILE A 68 16.52 3.60 -12.71
CA ILE A 68 15.92 2.40 -12.15
C ILE A 68 14.95 1.81 -13.16
N HIS A 69 14.91 0.48 -13.23
CA HIS A 69 13.89 -0.29 -13.94
C HIS A 69 13.02 -1.05 -12.91
N PRO A 70 11.76 -0.67 -12.72
CA PRO A 70 10.84 -1.34 -11.81
C PRO A 70 10.11 -2.48 -12.52
N ILE A 71 9.97 -3.62 -11.84
CA ILE A 71 9.18 -4.76 -12.30
C ILE A 71 8.15 -5.09 -11.21
N PHE A 72 6.87 -5.13 -11.57
CA PHE A 72 5.82 -5.57 -10.65
C PHE A 72 6.04 -7.04 -10.27
N CYS A 73 6.35 -7.31 -9.02
CA CYS A 73 6.91 -8.59 -8.57
C CYS A 73 6.24 -9.14 -7.31
N GLY A 74 5.23 -8.51 -6.80
CA GLY A 74 4.46 -9.01 -5.67
C GLY A 74 3.18 -8.22 -5.46
N MET A 75 2.16 -8.89 -4.94
CA MET A 75 0.89 -8.27 -4.57
C MET A 75 0.30 -8.97 -3.36
N THR A 76 -0.31 -8.19 -2.50
CA THR A 76 -1.19 -8.69 -1.44
C THR A 76 -2.59 -8.11 -1.62
N GLY A 77 -3.58 -8.71 -0.95
CA GLY A 77 -4.91 -8.13 -0.80
C GLY A 77 -4.92 -6.94 0.16
N PRO A 78 -6.12 -6.52 0.62
CA PRO A 78 -6.24 -5.36 1.49
C PRO A 78 -5.50 -5.55 2.81
N GLU A 79 -4.86 -4.49 3.26
CA GLU A 79 -4.22 -4.46 4.56
C GLU A 79 -5.23 -4.24 5.70
N THR A 80 -4.74 -4.21 6.94
CA THR A 80 -5.54 -3.73 8.08
C THR A 80 -5.53 -2.20 8.09
N ALA A 81 -6.50 -1.57 8.77
CA ALA A 81 -6.42 -0.12 8.99
C ALA A 81 -5.36 0.24 10.04
N GLY A 82 -4.83 -0.76 10.72
CA GLY A 82 -3.73 -0.63 11.68
C GLY A 82 -4.01 -1.29 13.03
N TRP A 83 -3.01 -1.17 13.89
CA TRP A 83 -2.97 -1.66 15.26
C TRP A 83 -2.97 -0.49 16.22
N PHE A 84 -3.85 -0.55 17.21
CA PHE A 84 -4.10 0.53 18.16
C PHE A 84 -4.02 0.01 19.59
N ARG A 85 -3.42 0.79 20.48
CA ARG A 85 -3.39 0.47 21.92
C ARG A 85 -4.74 0.70 22.56
N GLU A 86 -5.47 1.73 22.09
CA GLU A 86 -6.79 2.11 22.58
C GLU A 86 -7.82 2.03 21.44
N ARG A 87 -9.10 1.96 21.80
CA ARG A 87 -10.19 1.92 20.82
C ARG A 87 -10.38 3.24 20.10
N ILE A 88 -10.69 3.16 18.82
CA ILE A 88 -11.12 4.28 17.97
C ILE A 88 -12.62 4.16 17.73
N ASN A 89 -13.40 5.03 18.37
CA ASN A 89 -14.85 5.04 18.28
C ASN A 89 -15.37 6.19 17.42
N SER A 90 -14.55 7.21 17.23
CA SER A 90 -14.95 8.46 16.55
C SER A 90 -13.74 9.17 15.90
N LEU A 91 -14.04 10.22 15.15
CA LEU A 91 -13.03 11.13 14.61
C LEU A 91 -12.23 11.85 15.69
N ASP A 92 -12.83 12.09 16.86
CA ASP A 92 -12.15 12.79 17.95
C ASP A 92 -10.99 11.95 18.53
N ASP A 93 -11.07 10.62 18.47
CA ASP A 93 -10.02 9.72 18.92
C ASP A 93 -8.79 9.73 17.98
N VAL A 94 -8.93 10.29 16.78
CA VAL A 94 -7.83 10.46 15.84
C VAL A 94 -7.01 11.71 16.16
N LYS A 95 -7.62 12.71 16.81
CA LYS A 95 -6.95 13.98 17.12
C LYS A 95 -5.85 13.77 18.18
N GLY A 96 -4.62 14.13 17.80
CA GLY A 96 -3.44 13.96 18.67
C GLY A 96 -2.92 12.53 18.78
N LEU A 97 -3.56 11.56 18.10
CA LEU A 97 -3.09 10.17 18.05
C LEU A 97 -1.68 10.12 17.46
N LYS A 98 -0.73 9.60 18.20
CA LYS A 98 0.64 9.38 17.71
C LYS A 98 0.67 8.06 16.94
N ILE A 99 0.76 8.15 15.64
CA ILE A 99 0.69 6.97 14.77
C ILE A 99 1.86 6.90 13.80
N ARG A 100 2.41 5.70 13.62
CA ARG A 100 3.26 5.41 12.47
C ARG A 100 2.38 5.14 11.26
N PHE A 101 2.56 5.92 10.20
CA PHE A 101 1.78 5.75 8.98
C PHE A 101 2.61 6.12 7.75
N ALA A 102 2.55 5.30 6.69
CA ALA A 102 3.29 5.52 5.45
C ALA A 102 2.40 6.09 4.32
N GLY A 103 3.04 6.68 3.33
CA GLY A 103 2.42 7.08 2.07
C GLY A 103 1.30 8.12 2.20
N LEU A 104 0.36 8.08 1.25
CA LEU A 104 -0.79 8.99 1.22
C LEU A 104 -1.71 8.83 2.44
N GLY A 105 -1.81 7.62 3.00
CA GLY A 105 -2.59 7.36 4.20
C GLY A 105 -2.12 8.20 5.39
N GLY A 106 -0.78 8.35 5.55
CA GLY A 106 -0.21 9.22 6.57
C GLY A 106 -0.62 10.68 6.42
N GLN A 107 -0.56 11.24 5.22
CA GLN A 107 -1.01 12.61 4.94
C GLN A 107 -2.50 12.81 5.24
N ILE A 108 -3.31 11.80 4.93
CA ILE A 108 -4.77 11.86 5.15
C ILE A 108 -5.09 11.89 6.64
N ILE A 109 -4.48 10.98 7.42
CA ILE A 109 -4.79 10.90 8.86
C ILE A 109 -4.20 12.10 9.63
N GLU A 110 -3.08 12.65 9.16
CA GLU A 110 -2.51 13.89 9.70
C GLU A 110 -3.45 15.08 9.52
N ARG A 111 -4.14 15.18 8.38
CA ARG A 111 -5.19 16.20 8.17
C ARG A 111 -6.39 16.07 9.09
N LEU A 112 -6.63 14.88 9.60
CA LEU A 112 -7.67 14.63 10.60
C LEU A 112 -7.18 14.88 12.03
N GLY A 113 -5.93 15.33 12.20
CA GLY A 113 -5.35 15.77 13.46
C GLY A 113 -4.46 14.76 14.16
N ALA A 114 -4.12 13.65 13.54
CA ALA A 114 -3.12 12.71 14.08
C ALA A 114 -1.70 13.30 14.02
N SER A 115 -0.84 12.85 14.91
CA SER A 115 0.60 13.12 14.87
C SER A 115 1.30 11.93 14.19
N VAL A 116 1.63 12.11 12.91
CA VAL A 116 2.20 11.04 12.08
C VAL A 116 3.71 11.01 12.16
N THR A 117 4.28 9.83 12.29
CA THR A 117 5.72 9.60 12.17
C THR A 117 5.99 8.42 11.24
N MET A 118 7.15 8.42 10.60
CA MET A 118 7.60 7.31 9.76
C MET A 118 8.74 6.58 10.47
N LEU A 119 8.51 5.30 10.77
CA LEU A 119 9.51 4.42 11.38
C LEU A 119 9.72 3.18 10.50
N PRO A 120 10.96 2.67 10.42
CA PRO A 120 11.24 1.36 9.84
C PRO A 120 10.47 0.26 10.56
N GLY A 121 10.04 -0.79 9.82
CA GLY A 121 9.23 -1.88 10.40
C GLY A 121 9.83 -2.52 11.64
N GLY A 122 11.15 -2.73 11.69
CA GLY A 122 11.83 -3.30 12.85
C GLY A 122 11.89 -2.41 14.12
N GLU A 123 11.49 -1.14 14.01
CA GLU A 123 11.48 -0.19 15.14
C GLU A 123 10.07 0.00 15.72
N ILE A 124 9.03 -0.45 15.00
CA ILE A 124 7.63 -0.19 15.35
C ILE A 124 7.25 -0.85 16.68
N PHE A 125 7.63 -2.13 16.88
CA PHE A 125 7.33 -2.85 18.10
C PHE A 125 7.81 -2.10 19.34
N GLN A 126 9.08 -1.68 19.35
CA GLN A 126 9.65 -0.95 20.48
C GLN A 126 9.01 0.43 20.68
N ALA A 127 8.61 1.09 19.61
CA ALA A 127 7.94 2.39 19.69
C ALA A 127 6.54 2.26 20.32
N LEU A 128 5.78 1.21 19.96
CA LEU A 128 4.50 0.87 20.58
C LEU A 128 4.68 0.47 22.05
N GLU A 129 5.62 -0.43 22.34
CA GLU A 129 5.89 -0.93 23.70
C GLU A 129 6.24 0.21 24.67
N LYS A 130 7.08 1.14 24.23
CA LYS A 130 7.48 2.30 25.05
C LYS A 130 6.46 3.45 25.08
N GLY A 131 5.36 3.35 24.30
CA GLY A 131 4.37 4.43 24.18
C GLY A 131 4.87 5.67 23.44
N ALA A 132 5.93 5.54 22.63
CA ALA A 132 6.37 6.60 21.74
C ALA A 132 5.36 6.85 20.62
N ILE A 133 4.64 5.80 20.19
CA ILE A 133 3.45 5.84 19.34
C ILE A 133 2.31 5.08 20.01
N ASP A 134 1.07 5.48 19.70
CA ASP A 134 -0.16 4.89 20.22
C ASP A 134 -0.76 3.88 19.24
N ALA A 135 -0.38 3.99 17.96
CA ALA A 135 -0.89 3.16 16.88
C ALA A 135 0.12 3.02 15.73
N THR A 136 -0.09 2.03 14.89
CA THR A 136 0.66 1.82 13.65
C THR A 136 -0.22 1.20 12.57
N GLU A 137 -0.04 1.59 11.32
CA GLU A 137 -0.32 0.72 10.18
C GLU A 137 0.98 0.05 9.73
N PHE A 138 0.90 -1.10 9.08
CA PHE A 138 2.09 -1.69 8.48
C PHE A 138 1.78 -2.64 7.33
N ALA A 139 1.00 -3.73 7.56
CA ALA A 139 0.75 -4.72 6.52
C ALA A 139 -0.51 -5.56 6.79
N LEU A 140 -0.38 -6.86 6.57
CA LEU A 140 -1.41 -7.89 6.76
C LEU A 140 -1.30 -8.51 8.16
N PRO A 141 -2.39 -9.06 8.72
CA PRO A 141 -2.37 -9.75 10.02
C PRO A 141 -1.22 -10.73 10.20
N ILE A 142 -0.91 -11.55 9.19
CA ILE A 142 0.20 -12.52 9.25
C ILE A 142 1.56 -11.86 9.45
N VAL A 143 1.80 -10.73 8.79
CA VAL A 143 3.06 -9.99 8.87
C VAL A 143 3.15 -9.26 10.20
N ASP A 144 2.09 -8.59 10.59
CA ASP A 144 2.00 -7.76 11.78
C ASP A 144 2.12 -8.61 13.06
N GLN A 145 1.51 -9.80 13.04
CA GLN A 145 1.66 -10.78 14.13
C GLN A 145 3.10 -11.28 14.25
N ALA A 146 3.76 -11.57 13.13
CA ALA A 146 5.16 -12.00 13.12
C ALA A 146 6.11 -10.89 13.64
N LEU A 147 5.70 -9.62 13.57
CA LEU A 147 6.42 -8.47 14.16
C LEU A 147 6.05 -8.21 15.62
N GLY A 148 5.13 -9.00 16.20
CA GLY A 148 4.76 -8.93 17.61
C GLY A 148 3.77 -7.81 17.96
N PHE A 149 3.08 -7.20 16.97
CA PHE A 149 2.18 -6.08 17.27
C PHE A 149 1.02 -6.47 18.16
N SER A 150 0.56 -7.73 18.10
CA SER A 150 -0.45 -8.30 18.99
C SER A 150 -0.09 -8.27 20.48
N ASP A 151 1.20 -8.21 20.82
CA ASP A 151 1.65 -8.18 22.20
C ASP A 151 1.50 -6.80 22.85
N VAL A 152 1.61 -5.75 22.02
CA VAL A 152 1.71 -4.34 22.45
C VAL A 152 0.54 -3.45 22.03
N ALA A 153 -0.31 -3.91 21.10
CA ALA A 153 -1.54 -3.24 20.67
C ALA A 153 -2.69 -4.25 20.63
N LYS A 154 -3.85 -3.87 21.18
CA LYS A 154 -4.96 -4.81 21.42
C LYS A 154 -6.14 -4.67 20.48
N TYR A 155 -6.13 -3.68 19.62
CA TYR A 155 -7.21 -3.42 18.66
C TYR A 155 -6.64 -3.41 17.25
N ASN A 156 -7.07 -4.34 16.40
CA ASN A 156 -6.73 -4.38 14.99
C ASN A 156 -7.95 -3.97 14.16
N TYR A 157 -7.86 -2.88 13.42
CA TYR A 157 -9.00 -2.27 12.71
C TYR A 157 -9.05 -2.61 11.24
N TYR A 158 -10.27 -2.65 10.71
CA TYR A 158 -10.63 -2.95 9.31
C TYR A 158 -11.69 -1.98 8.78
N PRO A 159 -11.80 -1.77 7.46
CA PRO A 159 -10.90 -2.23 6.40
C PRO A 159 -9.63 -1.36 6.29
N GLY A 160 -8.61 -1.88 5.61
CA GLY A 160 -7.42 -1.13 5.24
C GLY A 160 -7.68 -0.12 4.13
N TRP A 161 -8.37 0.94 4.46
CA TRP A 161 -8.86 1.98 3.56
C TRP A 161 -7.76 2.66 2.75
N HIS A 162 -6.55 2.71 3.28
CA HIS A 162 -5.38 3.36 2.70
C HIS A 162 -4.67 2.48 1.67
N GLN A 163 -4.74 1.15 1.85
CA GLN A 163 -4.15 0.14 0.96
C GLN A 163 -5.13 -1.00 0.70
N PRO A 164 -6.08 -0.83 -0.27
CA PRO A 164 -6.96 -1.90 -0.71
C PRO A 164 -6.21 -3.09 -1.33
N PHE A 165 -4.95 -2.88 -1.68
CA PHE A 165 -3.94 -3.85 -2.06
C PHE A 165 -2.56 -3.25 -1.79
N THR A 166 -1.53 -4.08 -1.81
CA THR A 166 -0.13 -3.60 -1.80
C THR A 166 0.60 -4.22 -2.97
N SER A 167 1.16 -3.37 -3.86
CA SER A 167 2.04 -3.83 -4.92
C SER A 167 3.50 -3.67 -4.51
N SER A 168 4.27 -4.73 -4.67
CA SER A 168 5.72 -4.72 -4.46
C SER A 168 6.46 -4.89 -5.77
N HIS A 169 7.61 -4.26 -5.88
CA HIS A 169 8.39 -4.22 -7.10
C HIS A 169 9.82 -4.72 -6.87
N LEU A 170 10.32 -5.46 -7.84
CA LEU A 170 11.74 -5.68 -8.01
C LEU A 170 12.28 -4.45 -8.77
N VAL A 171 13.13 -3.68 -8.12
CA VAL A 171 13.81 -2.53 -8.72
C VAL A 171 15.23 -2.93 -9.09
N ILE A 172 15.63 -2.67 -10.31
CA ILE A 172 16.94 -3.05 -10.86
C ILE A 172 17.61 -1.78 -11.39
N ASN A 173 18.91 -1.62 -11.13
CA ASN A 173 19.69 -0.57 -11.76
C ASN A 173 19.52 -0.63 -13.27
N LEU A 174 19.24 0.53 -13.90
CA LEU A 174 18.87 0.59 -15.31
C LEU A 174 19.97 0.08 -16.26
N ASP A 175 21.23 0.35 -15.96
CA ASP A 175 22.35 -0.14 -16.78
C ASP A 175 22.51 -1.65 -16.64
N THR A 176 22.34 -2.18 -15.40
CA THR A 176 22.30 -3.62 -15.17
C THR A 176 21.18 -4.25 -15.97
N TRP A 177 19.94 -3.69 -15.87
CA TRP A 177 18.81 -4.17 -16.66
C TRP A 177 19.09 -4.17 -18.16
N LYS A 178 19.66 -3.07 -18.70
CA LYS A 178 20.01 -2.96 -20.12
C LYS A 178 21.03 -4.02 -20.55
N SER A 179 21.97 -4.36 -19.68
CA SER A 179 23.03 -5.34 -19.97
C SER A 179 22.56 -6.81 -20.00
N LEU A 180 21.38 -7.11 -19.42
CA LEU A 180 20.81 -8.46 -19.43
C LEU A 180 20.39 -8.88 -20.84
N THR A 181 20.55 -10.18 -21.13
CA THR A 181 20.05 -10.76 -22.38
C THR A 181 18.51 -10.73 -22.41
N ARG A 182 17.94 -10.88 -23.62
CA ARG A 182 16.48 -11.00 -23.76
C ARG A 182 15.92 -12.18 -22.98
N SER A 183 16.66 -13.30 -22.91
CA SER A 183 16.27 -14.48 -22.16
C SER A 183 16.24 -14.21 -20.65
N ASP A 184 17.28 -13.54 -20.11
CA ASP A 184 17.34 -13.23 -18.68
C ASP A 184 16.21 -12.30 -18.27
N LYS A 185 15.93 -11.27 -19.07
CA LYS A 185 14.79 -10.35 -18.85
C LYS A 185 13.48 -11.11 -18.81
N ALA A 186 13.24 -11.99 -19.78
CA ALA A 186 12.01 -12.79 -19.83
C ALA A 186 11.87 -13.71 -18.61
N ILE A 187 12.95 -14.34 -18.14
CA ILE A 187 12.93 -15.17 -16.93
C ILE A 187 12.57 -14.35 -15.70
N ILE A 188 13.16 -13.19 -15.53
CA ILE A 188 12.87 -12.30 -14.39
C ILE A 188 11.41 -11.82 -14.45
N GLU A 189 10.93 -11.35 -15.59
CA GLU A 189 9.55 -10.88 -15.76
C GLU A 189 8.53 -12.00 -15.51
N MET A 190 8.77 -13.20 -16.02
CA MET A 190 7.91 -14.38 -15.78
C MET A 190 7.92 -14.79 -14.30
N GLY A 191 9.10 -14.79 -13.66
CA GLY A 191 9.24 -15.07 -12.25
C GLY A 191 8.46 -14.08 -11.38
N CYS A 192 8.55 -12.78 -11.69
CA CYS A 192 7.80 -11.73 -11.03
C CYS A 192 6.29 -11.88 -11.24
N THR A 193 5.83 -12.15 -12.48
CA THR A 193 4.40 -12.39 -12.75
C THR A 193 3.86 -13.58 -11.96
N ALA A 194 4.61 -14.67 -11.87
CA ALA A 194 4.25 -15.84 -11.05
C ALA A 194 4.22 -15.48 -9.55
N ALA A 195 5.17 -14.67 -9.07
CA ALA A 195 5.22 -14.21 -7.68
C ALA A 195 4.02 -13.34 -7.30
N VAL A 196 3.55 -12.45 -8.19
CA VAL A 196 2.33 -11.64 -7.99
C VAL A 196 1.13 -12.55 -7.69
N THR A 197 0.89 -13.54 -8.54
CA THR A 197 -0.25 -14.46 -8.37
C THR A 197 -0.12 -15.30 -7.09
N ARG A 198 1.07 -15.83 -6.83
CA ARG A 198 1.30 -16.69 -5.66
C ARG A 198 1.20 -15.91 -4.35
N ASN A 199 1.76 -14.70 -4.30
CA ASN A 199 1.72 -13.87 -3.10
C ASN A 199 0.28 -13.45 -2.76
N LEU A 200 -0.49 -13.01 -3.76
CA LEU A 200 -1.89 -12.67 -3.56
C LEU A 200 -2.69 -13.87 -3.06
N ALA A 201 -2.56 -15.02 -3.71
CA ALA A 201 -3.28 -16.23 -3.30
C ALA A 201 -2.93 -16.67 -1.88
N HIS A 202 -1.66 -16.62 -1.49
CA HIS A 202 -1.23 -16.93 -0.13
C HIS A 202 -1.77 -15.91 0.88
N ALA A 203 -1.63 -14.61 0.58
CA ALA A 203 -2.11 -13.54 1.44
C ALA A 203 -3.61 -13.67 1.72
N GLU A 204 -4.42 -13.91 0.71
CA GLU A 204 -5.87 -14.09 0.88
C GLU A 204 -6.24 -15.36 1.68
N ALA A 205 -5.48 -16.45 1.51
CA ALA A 205 -5.81 -17.74 2.11
C ALA A 205 -5.63 -17.77 3.64
N VAL A 206 -4.64 -17.03 4.19
CA VAL A 206 -4.21 -17.24 5.58
C VAL A 206 -4.79 -16.26 6.59
N GLN A 207 -5.30 -15.09 6.17
CA GLN A 207 -5.70 -14.03 7.11
C GLN A 207 -6.90 -14.42 7.98
N GLY A 208 -7.85 -15.17 7.42
CA GLY A 208 -9.06 -15.59 8.14
C GLY A 208 -8.75 -16.39 9.38
N GLU A 209 -7.84 -17.37 9.30
CA GLU A 209 -7.41 -18.19 10.45
C GLU A 209 -6.68 -17.35 11.49
N ILE A 210 -5.82 -16.44 11.07
CA ILE A 210 -5.08 -15.57 11.99
C ILE A 210 -6.02 -14.66 12.77
N ILE A 211 -6.98 -14.02 12.09
CA ILE A 211 -7.95 -13.14 12.73
C ILE A 211 -8.86 -13.92 13.67
N ALA A 212 -9.27 -15.15 13.31
CA ALA A 212 -10.07 -16.02 14.17
C ALA A 212 -9.36 -16.39 15.47
N ASN A 213 -8.04 -16.34 15.52
CA ASN A 213 -7.25 -16.63 16.71
C ASN A 213 -6.90 -15.38 17.54
N PHE A 214 -7.29 -14.19 17.14
CA PHE A 214 -6.96 -12.96 17.87
C PHE A 214 -7.46 -12.94 19.30
N ASP A 215 -8.67 -13.43 19.56
CA ASP A 215 -9.23 -13.49 20.91
C ASP A 215 -8.36 -14.31 21.88
N GLN A 216 -7.67 -15.35 21.38
CA GLN A 216 -6.79 -16.20 22.19
C GLN A 216 -5.53 -15.46 22.66
N VAL A 217 -5.13 -14.41 21.96
CA VAL A 217 -3.97 -13.54 22.31
C VAL A 217 -4.43 -12.18 22.86
N GLY A 218 -5.72 -12.03 23.16
CA GLY A 218 -6.29 -10.83 23.75
C GLY A 218 -6.35 -9.63 22.80
N VAL A 219 -6.47 -9.88 21.50
CA VAL A 219 -6.65 -8.88 20.45
C VAL A 219 -8.10 -8.86 19.98
N SER A 220 -8.66 -7.68 19.76
CA SER A 220 -9.99 -7.49 19.16
C SER A 220 -9.88 -7.05 17.73
N ALA A 221 -10.50 -7.80 16.81
CA ALA A 221 -10.66 -7.38 15.42
C ALA A 221 -11.89 -6.47 15.30
N GLU A 222 -11.69 -5.20 14.95
CA GLU A 222 -12.73 -4.18 14.98
C GLU A 222 -12.97 -3.58 13.61
N ARG A 223 -14.19 -3.10 13.37
CA ARG A 223 -14.48 -2.30 12.17
C ARG A 223 -14.36 -0.82 12.49
N LEU A 224 -13.71 -0.07 11.61
CA LEU A 224 -13.72 1.39 11.72
C LEU A 224 -15.16 1.90 11.63
N PRO A 225 -15.52 2.91 12.45
CA PRO A 225 -16.81 3.56 12.37
C PRO A 225 -17.09 4.10 10.96
N LEU A 226 -18.30 3.90 10.45
CA LEU A 226 -18.66 4.28 9.08
C LEU A 226 -18.54 5.80 8.84
N ASN A 227 -18.85 6.62 9.84
CA ASN A 227 -18.67 8.06 9.76
C ASN A 227 -17.20 8.45 9.61
N LEU A 228 -16.30 7.76 10.31
CA LEU A 228 -14.85 7.95 10.16
C LEU A 228 -14.38 7.54 8.76
N LEU A 229 -14.82 6.39 8.24
CA LEU A 229 -14.50 5.96 6.88
C LEU A 229 -14.97 6.97 5.82
N LYS A 230 -16.15 7.58 6.01
CA LYS A 230 -16.66 8.62 5.11
C LYS A 230 -15.77 9.88 5.12
N GLU A 231 -15.34 10.33 6.29
CA GLU A 231 -14.43 11.48 6.39
C GLU A 231 -13.05 11.16 5.83
N LEU A 232 -12.51 9.97 6.11
CA LEU A 232 -11.25 9.51 5.51
C LEU A 232 -11.32 9.52 3.97
N LYS A 233 -12.42 9.03 3.38
CA LYS A 233 -12.62 9.05 1.92
C LYS A 233 -12.68 10.47 1.35
N LYS A 234 -13.38 11.37 2.03
CA LYS A 234 -13.46 12.78 1.63
C LYS A 234 -12.10 13.46 1.66
N VAL A 235 -11.36 13.30 2.76
CA VAL A 235 -10.01 13.86 2.89
C VAL A 235 -9.03 13.21 1.91
N ALA A 236 -9.14 11.91 1.67
CA ALA A 236 -8.34 11.22 0.67
C ALA A 236 -8.51 11.82 -0.73
N THR A 237 -9.75 12.10 -1.13
CA THR A 237 -10.03 12.75 -2.42
C THR A 237 -9.33 14.12 -2.50
N GLN A 238 -9.43 14.93 -1.45
CA GLN A 238 -8.80 16.26 -1.40
C GLN A 238 -7.27 16.18 -1.49
N VAL A 239 -6.65 15.29 -0.69
CA VAL A 239 -5.18 15.10 -0.69
C VAL A 239 -4.69 14.67 -2.07
N ILE A 240 -5.35 13.69 -2.68
CA ILE A 240 -4.96 13.17 -4.00
C ILE A 240 -5.10 14.27 -5.08
N GLU A 241 -6.15 15.07 -5.04
CA GLU A 241 -6.36 16.17 -5.98
C GLU A 241 -5.33 17.29 -5.81
N GLU A 242 -4.99 17.63 -4.58
CA GLU A 242 -3.96 18.63 -4.28
C GLU A 242 -2.57 18.17 -4.71
N GLU A 243 -2.21 16.90 -4.45
CA GLU A 243 -0.94 16.35 -4.93
C GLU A 243 -0.86 16.34 -6.47
N ALA A 244 -1.96 16.03 -7.15
CA ALA A 244 -2.03 16.10 -8.61
C ALA A 244 -1.88 17.54 -9.16
N GLN A 245 -2.27 18.55 -8.40
CA GLN A 245 -2.04 19.96 -8.77
C GLN A 245 -0.59 20.40 -8.56
N ARG A 246 0.14 19.77 -7.64
CA ARG A 246 1.52 20.11 -7.27
C ARG A 246 2.57 19.43 -8.14
N ASP A 247 2.27 18.23 -8.62
CA ASP A 247 3.25 17.38 -9.32
C ASP A 247 2.67 16.83 -10.62
N ALA A 248 3.36 17.09 -11.74
CA ALA A 248 2.91 16.70 -13.06
C ALA A 248 2.99 15.17 -13.30
N ASP A 249 3.97 14.49 -12.71
CA ASP A 249 4.10 13.04 -12.81
C ASP A 249 2.99 12.36 -11.99
N PHE A 250 2.67 12.91 -10.82
CA PHE A 250 1.52 12.46 -10.01
C PHE A 250 0.22 12.62 -10.79
N ALA A 251 0.00 13.79 -11.40
CA ALA A 251 -1.19 14.04 -12.23
C ALA A 251 -1.29 13.07 -13.40
N ALA A 252 -0.18 12.75 -14.06
CA ALA A 252 -0.15 11.83 -15.19
C ALA A 252 -0.50 10.40 -14.79
N VAL A 253 0.08 9.89 -13.69
CA VAL A 253 -0.25 8.55 -13.17
C VAL A 253 -1.70 8.48 -12.73
N LEU A 254 -2.19 9.47 -11.98
CA LEU A 254 -3.59 9.53 -11.54
C LEU A 254 -4.56 9.57 -12.72
N ALA A 255 -4.25 10.35 -13.77
CA ALA A 255 -5.07 10.42 -14.97
C ALA A 255 -5.12 9.07 -15.72
N SER A 256 -4.00 8.34 -15.79
CA SER A 256 -3.94 6.99 -16.36
C SER A 256 -4.86 6.03 -15.60
N GLN A 257 -4.78 6.02 -14.26
CA GLN A 257 -5.62 5.18 -13.42
C GLN A 257 -7.11 5.54 -13.54
N LYS A 258 -7.45 6.84 -13.49
CA LYS A 258 -8.84 7.30 -13.65
C LYS A 258 -9.41 6.92 -15.03
N LYS A 259 -8.62 7.04 -16.11
CA LYS A 259 -9.03 6.64 -17.45
C LYS A 259 -9.32 5.15 -17.54
N PHE A 260 -8.44 4.33 -16.97
CA PHE A 260 -8.66 2.88 -16.91
C PHE A 260 -9.92 2.54 -16.13
N LEU A 261 -10.08 3.07 -14.92
CA LEU A 261 -11.23 2.82 -14.06
C LEU A 261 -12.56 3.24 -14.69
N ALA A 262 -12.60 4.36 -15.40
CA ALA A 262 -13.81 4.82 -16.09
C ALA A 262 -14.33 3.80 -17.13
N ASN A 263 -13.41 3.11 -17.83
CA ASN A 263 -13.76 2.03 -18.75
C ASN A 263 -14.11 0.72 -18.02
N TYR A 264 -13.36 0.41 -16.95
CA TYR A 264 -13.53 -0.82 -16.18
C TYR A 264 -14.82 -0.84 -15.37
N GLU A 265 -15.30 0.31 -14.89
CA GLU A 265 -16.51 0.43 -14.09
C GLU A 265 -17.75 -0.10 -14.81
N TYR A 266 -17.84 0.10 -16.13
CA TYR A 266 -18.94 -0.46 -16.91
C TYR A 266 -18.96 -2.00 -16.86
N TRP A 267 -17.80 -2.63 -17.01
CA TRP A 267 -17.67 -4.09 -16.84
C TRP A 267 -17.97 -4.52 -15.40
N LYS A 268 -17.38 -3.83 -14.42
CA LYS A 268 -17.54 -4.11 -12.99
C LYS A 268 -19.01 -4.09 -12.57
N SER A 269 -19.77 -3.10 -13.03
CA SER A 269 -21.19 -2.95 -12.69
C SER A 269 -22.09 -4.07 -13.22
N LEU A 270 -21.66 -4.77 -14.27
CA LEU A 270 -22.44 -5.83 -14.91
C LEU A 270 -21.97 -7.24 -14.52
N ALA A 271 -20.68 -7.44 -14.30
CA ALA A 271 -20.08 -8.76 -14.25
C ALA A 271 -19.95 -9.33 -12.83
N TYR A 272 -19.76 -8.49 -11.85
CA TYR A 272 -19.51 -8.96 -10.49
C TYR A 272 -20.80 -9.04 -9.68
N LEU A 273 -20.92 -10.15 -8.93
CA LEU A 273 -21.99 -10.27 -7.96
C LEU A 273 -21.78 -9.24 -6.82
N PRO A 274 -22.87 -8.62 -6.34
CA PRO A 274 -22.79 -7.72 -5.20
C PRO A 274 -22.27 -8.47 -3.96
N ARG A 275 -21.47 -7.83 -3.16
CA ARG A 275 -20.95 -8.43 -1.90
C ARG A 275 -22.05 -8.61 -0.86
N ASN A 276 -23.10 -7.82 -0.93
CA ASN A 276 -24.27 -7.92 -0.06
C ASN A 276 -25.54 -7.87 -0.92
N PHE A 277 -26.31 -8.96 -0.94
CA PHE A 277 -27.57 -9.04 -1.68
C PHE A 277 -28.71 -8.22 -1.05
N ASP A 278 -28.59 -7.89 0.24
CA ASP A 278 -29.59 -7.06 0.93
C ASP A 278 -29.49 -5.58 0.55
N GLU A 279 -28.47 -5.18 -0.20
CA GLU A 279 -28.26 -3.82 -0.72
C GLU A 279 -28.77 -3.64 -2.17
N LEU A 280 -29.40 -4.66 -2.74
CA LEU A 280 -30.08 -4.63 -4.04
C LEU A 280 -31.56 -4.28 -3.86
#